data_7fc610eb2729f5a560f2c4ebfebe4564
#
_entry.id   7fc610eb2729f5a560f2c4ebfebe4564
#
_cell.length_a   1.000
_cell.length_b   1.000
_cell.length_c   1.000
_cell.angle_alpha   90.00
_cell.angle_beta   90.00
_cell.angle_gamma   90.00
#
_symmetry.space_group_name_H-M   'P 1'
#
loop_
_entity.id
_entity.type
_entity.pdbx_description
1 polymer ?
#
loop_
_entity_poly.entity_id
_entity_poly.type
_entity_poly.pdbx_seq_one_letter_code
_entity_poly.pdbx_strand_id
1 'polypeptide(L)' 'ELAPDIKVNAIAPGAMLEPPDVTWTEEQKNKVISSIPLNRMGSEKDISEAVKFLAKSNYITGQIIKVDGGRSL' A
#
# COMPACT_ATOMS: atom_id res chain seq x y z
N GLU A 1 -18.00 2.03 -16.48
CA GLU A 1 -19.37 2.45 -16.26
C GLU A 1 -19.50 3.89 -15.75
N LEU A 2 -18.60 4.28 -14.82
CA LEU A 2 -18.64 5.63 -14.26
C LEU A 2 -17.84 6.64 -15.08
N ALA A 3 -16.94 6.15 -15.89
CA ALA A 3 -16.18 7.02 -16.79
C ALA A 3 -17.08 7.55 -17.89
N PRO A 4 -16.80 8.75 -18.39
CA PRO A 4 -15.69 9.62 -18.06
C PRO A 4 -15.90 10.51 -16.83
N ASP A 5 -17.06 10.48 -16.23
CA ASP A 5 -17.42 11.45 -15.17
C ASP A 5 -16.74 11.16 -13.84
N ILE A 6 -16.52 9.87 -13.52
CA ILE A 6 -15.96 9.47 -12.24
C ILE A 6 -14.85 8.47 -12.47
N LYS A 7 -13.71 8.68 -11.79
CA LYS A 7 -12.61 7.72 -11.73
C LYS A 7 -12.79 6.86 -10.50
N VAL A 8 -12.53 5.56 -10.66
CA VAL A 8 -12.56 4.63 -9.53
C VAL A 8 -11.29 3.79 -9.54
N ASN A 9 -10.48 3.94 -8.52
CA ASN A 9 -9.26 3.17 -8.32
C ASN A 9 -9.23 2.63 -6.90
N ALA A 10 -8.43 1.61 -6.67
CA ALA A 10 -8.27 1.02 -5.36
C ALA A 10 -6.80 0.91 -5.00
N ILE A 11 -6.51 0.91 -3.70
CA ILE A 11 -5.17 0.69 -3.19
C ILE A 11 -5.19 -0.57 -2.34
N ALA A 12 -4.25 -1.47 -2.62
CA ALA A 12 -4.08 -2.69 -1.85
C ALA A 12 -2.80 -2.54 -1.02
N PRO A 13 -2.91 -2.16 0.26
CA PRO A 13 -1.73 -1.97 1.10
C PRO A 13 -1.12 -3.32 1.48
N GLY A 14 0.19 -3.34 1.63
CA GLY A 14 0.91 -4.52 2.11
C GLY A 14 1.13 -4.47 3.60
N ALA A 15 2.27 -5.03 4.06
CA ALA A 15 2.62 -5.02 5.47
C ALA A 15 2.93 -3.59 5.91
N MET A 16 2.14 -3.09 6.82
CA MET A 16 2.28 -1.77 7.41
C MET A 16 2.82 -1.90 8.83
N LEU A 17 2.72 -0.84 9.62
CA LEU A 17 3.04 -0.90 11.03
C LEU A 17 2.17 -1.96 11.70
N GLU A 18 2.70 -2.57 12.77
CA GLU A 18 1.94 -3.60 13.47
C GLU A 18 0.59 -3.07 13.94
N PRO A 19 -0.44 -3.93 13.98
CA PRO A 19 -1.77 -3.50 14.43
C PRO A 19 -1.73 -2.92 15.86
N PRO A 20 -2.58 -1.95 16.18
CA PRO A 20 -2.54 -1.30 17.50
C PRO A 20 -2.75 -2.25 18.68
N ASP A 21 -3.47 -3.34 18.47
CA ASP A 21 -3.80 -4.30 19.53
C ASP A 21 -2.88 -5.52 19.55
N VAL A 22 -1.82 -5.52 18.75
CA VAL A 22 -0.88 -6.63 18.64
C VAL A 22 0.54 -6.09 18.74
N THR A 23 1.33 -6.70 19.61
CA THR A 23 2.75 -6.35 19.72
C THR A 23 3.59 -7.50 19.18
N TRP A 24 4.33 -7.24 18.12
CA TRP A 24 5.23 -8.22 17.54
C TRP A 24 6.59 -8.19 18.25
N THR A 25 7.21 -9.36 18.35
CA THR A 25 8.59 -9.45 18.79
C THR A 25 9.50 -8.93 17.67
N GLU A 26 10.77 -8.62 18.03
CA GLU A 26 11.76 -8.23 17.02
C GLU A 26 11.92 -9.32 15.96
N GLU A 27 11.89 -10.59 16.38
CA GLU A 27 12.00 -11.71 15.45
C GLU A 27 10.84 -11.74 14.47
N GLN A 28 9.61 -11.53 14.94
CA GLN A 28 8.44 -11.49 14.08
C GLN A 28 8.51 -10.33 13.09
N LYS A 29 8.90 -9.14 13.55
CA LYS A 29 9.09 -7.98 12.69
C LYS A 29 10.13 -8.25 11.61
N ASN A 30 11.25 -8.84 12.01
CA ASN A 30 12.32 -9.11 11.06
C ASN A 30 11.90 -10.12 9.99
N LYS A 31 11.09 -11.11 10.35
CA LYS A 31 10.55 -12.04 9.37
C LYS A 31 9.70 -11.34 8.33
N VAL A 32 8.81 -10.46 8.78
CA VAL A 32 7.96 -9.71 7.86
C VAL A 32 8.79 -8.81 6.97
N ILE A 33 9.72 -8.06 7.56
CA ILE A 33 10.55 -7.12 6.80
C ILE A 33 11.39 -7.86 5.75
N SER A 34 11.94 -9.01 6.10
CA SER A 34 12.76 -9.77 5.15
C SER A 34 11.94 -10.36 3.99
N SER A 35 10.63 -10.46 4.14
CA SER A 35 9.75 -10.90 3.05
C SER A 35 9.38 -9.77 2.09
N ILE A 36 9.79 -8.54 2.39
CA ILE A 36 9.45 -7.37 1.59
C ILE A 36 10.69 -6.95 0.78
N PRO A 37 10.65 -7.01 -0.56
CA PRO A 37 11.80 -6.64 -1.38
C PRO A 37 12.41 -5.28 -1.09
N LEU A 38 11.60 -4.26 -0.76
CA LEU A 38 12.13 -2.95 -0.39
C LEU A 38 12.64 -2.89 1.04
N ASN A 39 12.54 -4.02 1.77
CA ASN A 39 13.22 -4.24 3.04
C ASN A 39 12.79 -3.27 4.15
N ARG A 40 11.55 -2.87 4.14
CA ARG A 40 10.93 -2.09 5.22
C ARG A 40 9.43 -2.24 5.19
N MET A 41 8.80 -2.00 6.32
CA MET A 41 7.35 -1.94 6.37
C MET A 41 6.85 -0.61 5.79
N GLY A 42 5.64 -0.62 5.27
CA GLY A 42 5.00 0.61 4.83
C GLY A 42 4.51 1.46 5.99
N SER A 43 4.13 2.68 5.69
CA SER A 43 3.62 3.62 6.67
C SER A 43 2.39 4.32 6.10
N GLU A 44 1.70 5.08 6.96
CA GLU A 44 0.56 5.87 6.51
C GLU A 44 0.94 6.82 5.38
N LYS A 45 2.16 7.34 5.43
CA LYS A 45 2.65 8.26 4.40
C LYS A 45 2.71 7.57 3.03
N ASP A 46 3.13 6.32 2.98
CA ASP A 46 3.18 5.57 1.72
C ASP A 46 1.79 5.48 1.09
N ILE A 47 0.78 5.21 1.90
CA ILE A 47 -0.59 5.11 1.42
C ILE A 47 -1.14 6.48 1.01
N SER A 48 -0.91 7.51 1.83
CA SER A 48 -1.44 8.84 1.51
C SER A 48 -0.81 9.41 0.25
N GLU A 49 0.46 9.13 -0.01
CA GLU A 49 1.10 9.56 -1.24
C GLU A 49 0.48 8.89 -2.46
N ALA A 50 0.15 7.59 -2.36
CA ALA A 50 -0.51 6.89 -3.44
C ALA A 50 -1.92 7.43 -3.69
N VAL A 51 -2.67 7.72 -2.63
CA VAL A 51 -3.99 8.32 -2.76
C VAL A 51 -3.91 9.69 -3.45
N LYS A 52 -2.98 10.53 -3.02
CA LYS A 52 -2.80 11.86 -3.63
C LYS A 52 -2.45 11.76 -5.10
N PHE A 53 -1.57 10.83 -5.46
CA PHE A 53 -1.20 10.63 -6.84
C PHE A 53 -2.42 10.26 -7.68
N LEU A 54 -3.21 9.28 -7.23
CA LEU A 54 -4.39 8.83 -7.96
C LEU A 54 -5.46 9.93 -8.04
N ALA A 55 -5.62 10.71 -6.97
CA ALA A 55 -6.60 11.79 -6.96
C ALA A 55 -6.28 12.87 -7.99
N LYS A 56 -4.99 13.12 -8.24
CA LYS A 56 -4.56 14.13 -9.19
C LYS A 56 -4.44 13.62 -10.62
N SER A 57 -4.40 12.32 -10.79
CA SER A 57 -4.21 11.73 -12.13
C SER A 57 -5.50 11.79 -12.94
N ASN A 58 -5.38 12.24 -14.16
CA ASN A 58 -6.52 12.39 -15.05
C ASN A 58 -6.69 11.22 -16.02
N TYR A 59 -5.73 10.33 -16.06
CA TYR A 59 -5.70 9.28 -17.07
C TYR A 59 -5.60 7.89 -16.47
N ILE A 60 -6.00 7.73 -15.19
CA ILE A 60 -5.97 6.44 -14.49
C ILE A 60 -7.33 6.16 -13.89
N THR A 61 -7.93 5.05 -14.26
CA THR A 61 -9.17 4.58 -13.67
C THR A 61 -9.23 3.06 -13.80
N GLY A 62 -9.97 2.42 -12.91
CA GLY A 62 -10.14 0.97 -12.94
C GLY A 62 -8.93 0.18 -12.47
N GLN A 63 -7.98 0.82 -11.78
CA GLN A 63 -6.74 0.16 -11.37
C GLN A 63 -6.72 -0.17 -9.89
N ILE A 64 -6.00 -1.25 -9.57
CA ILE A 64 -5.67 -1.60 -8.20
C ILE A 64 -4.17 -1.45 -8.06
N ILE A 65 -3.75 -0.50 -7.23
CA ILE A 65 -2.33 -0.21 -7.03
C ILE A 65 -1.87 -0.90 -5.75
N LYS A 66 -0.90 -1.79 -5.87
CA LYS A 66 -0.31 -2.46 -4.70
C LYS A 66 0.77 -1.59 -4.10
N VAL A 67 0.64 -1.28 -2.82
CA VAL A 67 1.61 -0.49 -2.08
C VAL A 67 2.18 -1.40 -1.00
N ASP A 68 3.07 -2.28 -1.40
CA ASP A 68 3.52 -3.39 -0.57
C ASP A 68 5.03 -3.62 -0.58
N GLY A 69 5.80 -2.65 -1.11
CA GLY A 69 7.25 -2.78 -1.18
C GLY A 69 7.72 -3.94 -2.05
N GLY A 70 6.85 -4.47 -2.90
CA GLY A 70 7.16 -5.57 -3.79
C GLY A 70 6.89 -6.95 -3.21
N ARG A 71 6.29 -7.03 -2.03
CA ARG A 71 6.09 -8.31 -1.33
C ARG A 71 5.28 -9.32 -2.14
N SER A 72 4.38 -8.86 -2.98
CA SER A 72 3.53 -9.73 -3.79
C SER A 72 4.18 -10.20 -5.10
N LEU A 73 5.40 -9.78 -5.36
CA LEU A 73 6.11 -10.21 -6.57
C LEU A 73 6.44 -11.71 -6.57
#